data_5c3786f7c5336e15b59b3e7f4dac22b9
#
_entry.id   5c3786f7c5336e15b59b3e7f4dac22b9
#
_cell.length_a   1.000
_cell.length_b   1.000
_cell.length_c   1.000
_cell.angle_alpha   90.00
_cell.angle_beta   90.00
_cell.angle_gamma   90.00
#
_symmetry.space_group_name_H-M   'P 1'
#
loop_
_entity.id
_entity.type
_entity.pdbx_description
1 polymer ?
#
loop_
_entity_poly.entity_id
_entity_poly.type
_entity_poly.pdbx_seq_one_letter_code
_entity_poly.pdbx_strand_id
1 'polypeptide(L)'
;MGAQRHEAPDAKNAAGGHMKTVIVVIAFNEEANIERCLSALLHQVLEEPFEVLVVDDGSTDRTAEIVKTMAEVHGSLHLIEHGTNQGRGAARRHGQDWARSEFIGFVDADIVVPSNWLTDLFDAIADVDGVSGIALPDGDVAVVARMSGATLRARGGSAEITGNNVLFRRTALETVGFEEKSRLGEDFRLAKRMVRAGLRLRTTGAVIVEHREAKPYRRAFLWMWESGLDASSLLFEFGAIRLPDTAALGWAAVVVVSAWLAVVGAISVFDALAVGLLATSAIDVAMVWTRFLVRPRPARWFAAVILNWPLTAAYLFGRTAGLVKCLLDLGTVFVKKTFGRSEP
;
A
#
# COMPACT_ATOMS: atom_id res chain seq x y z
N MET A 1 -2.45 -12.86 28.81
CA MET A 1 -3.56 -13.69 28.32
C MET A 1 -3.19 -14.10 26.92
N GLY A 2 -3.02 -15.41 26.69
CA GLY A 2 -2.40 -15.93 25.48
C GLY A 2 -3.29 -15.73 24.26
N ALA A 3 -2.67 -15.32 23.16
CA ALA A 3 -3.29 -15.36 21.86
C ALA A 3 -3.69 -16.81 21.57
N GLN A 4 -4.98 -17.06 21.38
CA GLN A 4 -5.44 -18.33 20.83
C GLN A 4 -4.84 -18.47 19.43
N ARG A 5 -3.88 -19.38 19.28
CA ARG A 5 -3.45 -19.81 17.97
C ARG A 5 -4.62 -20.60 17.37
N HIS A 6 -5.38 -19.97 16.49
CA HIS A 6 -6.24 -20.73 15.60
C HIS A 6 -5.31 -21.52 14.67
N GLU A 7 -5.17 -22.82 14.94
CA GLU A 7 -4.47 -23.73 14.04
C GLU A 7 -5.18 -23.67 12.68
N ALA A 8 -4.37 -23.53 11.62
CA ALA A 8 -4.88 -23.65 10.27
C ALA A 8 -5.58 -25.03 10.15
N PRO A 9 -6.80 -25.11 9.61
CA PRO A 9 -7.39 -26.39 9.27
C PRO A 9 -6.42 -27.12 8.35
N ASP A 10 -6.26 -28.45 8.55
CA ASP A 10 -5.46 -29.26 7.64
C ASP A 10 -5.85 -28.94 6.20
N ALA A 11 -4.89 -28.53 5.36
CA ALA A 11 -5.09 -28.07 3.99
C ALA A 11 -5.61 -29.19 3.03
N LYS A 12 -6.42 -30.08 3.55
CA LYS A 12 -7.14 -31.14 2.84
C LYS A 12 -8.61 -30.80 2.89
N ASN A 13 -9.18 -30.43 1.74
CA ASN A 13 -10.63 -30.38 1.66
C ASN A 13 -11.19 -31.79 1.84
N ALA A 14 -12.50 -31.92 2.12
CA ALA A 14 -13.18 -33.19 2.35
C ALA A 14 -13.06 -34.20 1.17
N ALA A 15 -12.47 -33.81 0.04
CA ALA A 15 -12.21 -34.60 -1.15
C ALA A 15 -10.74 -35.07 -1.29
N GLY A 16 -9.86 -34.77 -0.32
CA GLY A 16 -8.47 -35.26 -0.33
C GLY A 16 -7.51 -34.52 -1.29
N GLY A 17 -7.95 -33.46 -1.98
CA GLY A 17 -7.11 -32.63 -2.85
C GLY A 17 -6.38 -31.51 -2.06
N HIS A 18 -5.17 -31.15 -2.48
CA HIS A 18 -4.52 -29.96 -1.94
C HIS A 18 -5.25 -28.71 -2.45
N MET A 19 -5.63 -27.83 -1.54
CA MET A 19 -6.15 -26.51 -1.88
C MET A 19 -5.10 -25.73 -2.68
N LYS A 20 -5.45 -25.31 -3.90
CA LYS A 20 -4.47 -24.65 -4.78
C LYS A 20 -4.25 -23.19 -4.40
N THR A 21 -5.25 -22.51 -3.84
CA THR A 21 -5.20 -21.07 -3.60
C THR A 21 -5.88 -20.65 -2.31
N VAL A 22 -5.25 -19.72 -1.60
CA VAL A 22 -5.84 -18.94 -0.51
C VAL A 22 -5.78 -17.45 -0.88
N ILE A 23 -6.90 -16.75 -0.73
CA ILE A 23 -6.98 -15.30 -0.89
C ILE A 23 -7.04 -14.68 0.50
N VAL A 24 -6.03 -13.91 0.86
CA VAL A 24 -5.95 -13.17 2.12
C VAL A 24 -6.53 -11.76 1.94
N VAL A 25 -7.56 -11.44 2.71
CA VAL A 25 -8.15 -10.09 2.77
C VAL A 25 -7.71 -9.46 4.08
N ILE A 26 -7.05 -8.30 4.03
CA ILE A 26 -6.72 -7.53 5.23
C ILE A 26 -7.77 -6.44 5.46
N ALA A 27 -8.26 -6.34 6.70
CA ALA A 27 -9.32 -5.41 7.06
C ALA A 27 -8.98 -4.62 8.35
N PHE A 28 -9.35 -3.35 8.39
CA PHE A 28 -9.33 -2.52 9.59
C PHE A 28 -10.34 -1.39 9.47
N ASN A 29 -11.47 -1.51 10.20
CA ASN A 29 -12.59 -0.57 10.15
C ASN A 29 -13.14 -0.40 8.72
N GLU A 30 -13.58 -1.49 8.12
CA GLU A 30 -14.08 -1.58 6.76
C GLU A 30 -15.55 -2.08 6.70
N GLU A 31 -16.37 -1.82 7.72
CA GLU A 31 -17.80 -2.23 7.77
C GLU A 31 -18.60 -1.79 6.55
N ALA A 32 -18.21 -0.67 5.91
CA ALA A 32 -18.86 -0.15 4.72
C ALA A 32 -18.51 -0.89 3.42
N ASN A 33 -17.42 -1.67 3.40
CA ASN A 33 -16.84 -2.25 2.19
C ASN A 33 -16.73 -3.77 2.24
N ILE A 34 -16.47 -4.35 3.42
CA ILE A 34 -16.05 -5.75 3.57
C ILE A 34 -17.06 -6.76 2.98
N GLU A 35 -18.36 -6.56 3.18
CA GLU A 35 -19.40 -7.46 2.64
C GLU A 35 -19.32 -7.57 1.12
N ARG A 36 -19.16 -6.43 0.44
CA ARG A 36 -19.09 -6.38 -1.02
C ARG A 36 -17.77 -6.93 -1.55
N CYS A 37 -16.65 -6.68 -0.87
CA CYS A 37 -15.36 -7.28 -1.20
C CYS A 37 -15.46 -8.80 -1.14
N LEU A 38 -15.97 -9.35 -0.04
CA LEU A 38 -16.11 -10.80 0.15
C LEU A 38 -17.12 -11.42 -0.83
N SER A 39 -18.25 -10.74 -1.07
CA SER A 39 -19.23 -11.21 -2.07
C SER A 39 -18.60 -11.33 -3.46
N ALA A 40 -17.78 -10.34 -3.87
CA ALA A 40 -17.09 -10.39 -5.17
C ALA A 40 -16.05 -11.50 -5.24
N LEU A 41 -15.32 -11.78 -4.14
CA LEU A 41 -14.35 -12.87 -4.05
C LEU A 41 -15.02 -14.24 -4.05
N LEU A 42 -16.07 -14.44 -3.27
CA LEU A 42 -16.78 -15.73 -3.17
C LEU A 42 -17.54 -16.13 -4.44
N HIS A 43 -17.76 -15.19 -5.37
CA HIS A 43 -18.40 -15.43 -6.66
C HIS A 43 -17.41 -15.46 -7.84
N GLN A 44 -16.14 -15.79 -7.60
CA GLN A 44 -15.17 -15.96 -8.68
C GLN A 44 -15.51 -17.18 -9.55
N VAL A 45 -15.34 -17.01 -10.86
CA VAL A 45 -15.49 -18.11 -11.83
C VAL A 45 -14.16 -18.87 -11.88
N LEU A 46 -14.05 -19.92 -11.10
CA LEU A 46 -12.89 -20.81 -11.06
C LEU A 46 -13.36 -22.26 -10.89
N GLU A 47 -12.77 -23.19 -11.67
CA GLU A 47 -13.09 -24.62 -11.57
C GLU A 47 -12.48 -25.26 -10.30
N GLU A 48 -11.35 -24.77 -9.85
CA GLU A 48 -10.65 -25.27 -8.68
C GLU A 48 -11.10 -24.56 -7.40
N PRO A 49 -11.29 -25.30 -6.29
CA PRO A 49 -11.69 -24.69 -5.02
C PRO A 49 -10.58 -23.79 -4.46
N PHE A 50 -10.98 -22.71 -3.84
CA PHE A 50 -10.09 -21.78 -3.12
C PHE A 50 -10.73 -21.35 -1.80
N GLU A 51 -9.91 -20.86 -0.89
CA GLU A 51 -10.35 -20.32 0.40
C GLU A 51 -10.12 -18.81 0.45
N VAL A 52 -10.94 -18.14 1.23
CA VAL A 52 -10.79 -16.70 1.57
C VAL A 52 -10.52 -16.61 3.07
N LEU A 53 -9.40 -16.01 3.43
CA LEU A 53 -9.05 -15.70 4.80
C LEU A 53 -9.13 -14.19 5.02
N VAL A 54 -9.97 -13.73 5.92
CA VAL A 54 -9.94 -12.35 6.41
C VAL A 54 -9.02 -12.29 7.62
N VAL A 55 -8.07 -11.34 7.60
CA VAL A 55 -7.30 -10.94 8.77
C VAL A 55 -7.80 -9.57 9.20
N ASP A 56 -8.61 -9.54 10.24
CA ASP A 56 -9.10 -8.31 10.85
C ASP A 56 -8.06 -7.76 11.83
N ASP A 57 -7.47 -6.62 11.48
CA ASP A 57 -6.37 -6.01 12.22
C ASP A 57 -6.86 -5.16 13.42
N GLY A 58 -7.79 -5.72 14.20
CA GLY A 58 -8.30 -5.13 15.42
C GLY A 58 -9.33 -4.02 15.15
N SER A 59 -10.30 -4.26 14.27
CA SER A 59 -11.39 -3.33 13.98
C SER A 59 -12.22 -3.04 15.23
N THR A 60 -12.75 -1.82 15.30
CA THR A 60 -13.63 -1.33 16.38
C THR A 60 -15.05 -1.06 15.90
N ASP A 61 -15.31 -1.25 14.60
CA ASP A 61 -16.62 -1.20 13.95
C ASP A 61 -17.19 -2.62 13.76
N ARG A 62 -18.21 -2.76 12.92
CA ARG A 62 -18.88 -4.04 12.67
C ARG A 62 -18.15 -4.95 11.66
N THR A 63 -16.92 -4.64 11.27
CA THR A 63 -16.17 -5.41 10.27
C THR A 63 -16.11 -6.91 10.62
N ALA A 64 -15.63 -7.25 11.82
CA ALA A 64 -15.51 -8.65 12.26
C ALA A 64 -16.86 -9.35 12.38
N GLU A 65 -17.90 -8.67 12.85
CA GLU A 65 -19.28 -9.19 12.96
C GLU A 65 -19.83 -9.60 11.57
N ILE A 66 -19.64 -8.73 10.56
CA ILE A 66 -20.09 -8.99 9.19
C ILE A 66 -19.38 -10.24 8.63
N VAL A 67 -18.05 -10.33 8.81
CA VAL A 67 -17.28 -11.49 8.34
C VAL A 67 -17.74 -12.79 8.99
N LYS A 68 -17.98 -12.79 10.32
CA LYS A 68 -18.51 -13.96 11.05
C LYS A 68 -19.84 -14.42 10.49
N THR A 69 -20.77 -13.50 10.28
CA THR A 69 -22.09 -13.80 9.71
C THR A 69 -21.97 -14.41 8.31
N MET A 70 -21.08 -13.89 7.46
CA MET A 70 -20.84 -14.47 6.14
C MET A 70 -20.18 -15.87 6.22
N ALA A 71 -19.28 -16.09 7.16
CA ALA A 71 -18.60 -17.36 7.33
C ALA A 71 -19.53 -18.49 7.80
N GLU A 72 -20.65 -18.17 8.47
CA GLU A 72 -21.67 -19.16 8.83
C GLU A 72 -22.33 -19.85 7.62
N VAL A 73 -22.40 -19.15 6.49
CA VAL A 73 -23.03 -19.64 5.25
C VAL A 73 -22.02 -20.00 4.14
N HIS A 74 -20.77 -19.58 4.29
CA HIS A 74 -19.69 -19.83 3.33
C HIS A 74 -18.53 -20.56 3.99
N GLY A 75 -18.52 -21.90 3.90
CA GLY A 75 -17.51 -22.75 4.55
C GLY A 75 -16.06 -22.55 4.06
N SER A 76 -15.86 -21.84 2.94
CA SER A 76 -14.55 -21.45 2.43
C SER A 76 -14.07 -20.09 2.93
N LEU A 77 -14.84 -19.41 3.79
CA LEU A 77 -14.48 -18.12 4.39
C LEU A 77 -14.02 -18.30 5.83
N HIS A 78 -12.83 -17.79 6.13
CA HIS A 78 -12.20 -17.88 7.46
C HIS A 78 -11.88 -16.47 7.99
N LEU A 79 -11.79 -16.37 9.32
CA LEU A 79 -11.46 -15.10 10.01
C LEU A 79 -10.36 -15.33 11.05
N ILE A 80 -9.36 -14.44 11.02
CA ILE A 80 -8.41 -14.21 12.11
C ILE A 80 -8.65 -12.80 12.64
N GLU A 81 -8.79 -12.66 13.97
CA GLU A 81 -8.95 -11.37 14.64
C GLU A 81 -7.69 -11.03 15.44
N HIS A 82 -7.13 -9.85 15.22
CA HIS A 82 -6.11 -9.29 16.09
C HIS A 82 -6.79 -8.56 17.26
N GLY A 83 -6.24 -8.67 18.44
CA GLY A 83 -6.77 -7.94 19.62
C GLY A 83 -6.57 -6.43 19.55
N THR A 84 -5.63 -5.97 18.74
CA THR A 84 -5.29 -4.56 18.50
C THR A 84 -4.68 -4.41 17.12
N ASN A 85 -4.74 -3.19 16.55
CA ASN A 85 -4.13 -2.88 15.26
C ASN A 85 -2.60 -3.04 15.30
N GLN A 86 -2.08 -4.00 14.55
CA GLN A 86 -0.65 -4.32 14.42
C GLN A 86 -0.04 -3.75 13.13
N GLY A 87 -0.88 -3.34 12.20
CA GLY A 87 -0.49 -2.77 10.90
C GLY A 87 -0.52 -3.78 9.76
N ARG A 88 -0.53 -3.24 8.52
CA ARG A 88 -0.72 -4.03 7.28
C ARG A 88 0.33 -5.14 7.11
N GLY A 89 1.59 -4.87 7.47
CA GLY A 89 2.66 -5.86 7.37
C GLY A 89 2.40 -7.08 8.24
N ALA A 90 1.97 -6.86 9.50
CA ALA A 90 1.60 -7.94 10.42
C ALA A 90 0.38 -8.73 9.92
N ALA A 91 -0.66 -8.03 9.46
CA ALA A 91 -1.87 -8.67 8.95
C ALA A 91 -1.57 -9.56 7.72
N ARG A 92 -0.77 -9.04 6.74
CA ARG A 92 -0.35 -9.84 5.58
C ARG A 92 0.57 -10.99 5.97
N ARG A 93 1.47 -10.78 6.92
CA ARG A 93 2.35 -11.85 7.42
C ARG A 93 1.56 -12.97 8.09
N HIS A 94 0.59 -12.65 8.95
CA HIS A 94 -0.27 -13.67 9.56
C HIS A 94 -1.10 -14.42 8.53
N GLY A 95 -1.65 -13.74 7.51
CA GLY A 95 -2.33 -14.39 6.40
C GLY A 95 -1.39 -15.30 5.59
N GLN A 96 -0.17 -14.86 5.31
CA GLN A 96 0.86 -15.66 4.67
C GLN A 96 1.19 -16.92 5.48
N ASP A 97 1.37 -16.79 6.79
CA ASP A 97 1.75 -17.90 7.67
C ASP A 97 0.62 -18.91 7.87
N TRP A 98 -0.64 -18.46 7.77
CA TRP A 98 -1.81 -19.33 7.81
C TRP A 98 -1.97 -20.15 6.52
N ALA A 99 -1.74 -19.54 5.35
CA ALA A 99 -1.97 -20.15 4.06
C ALA A 99 -0.96 -21.30 3.77
N ARG A 100 -1.50 -22.49 3.42
CA ARG A 100 -0.71 -23.68 3.05
C ARG A 100 -0.84 -24.04 1.57
N SER A 101 -1.55 -23.23 0.80
CA SER A 101 -1.83 -23.42 -0.62
C SER A 101 -0.59 -23.19 -1.50
N GLU A 102 -0.65 -23.60 -2.75
CA GLU A 102 0.41 -23.34 -3.75
C GLU A 102 0.52 -21.85 -4.11
N PHE A 103 -0.64 -21.19 -4.20
CA PHE A 103 -0.75 -19.76 -4.50
C PHE A 103 -1.40 -19.02 -3.34
N ILE A 104 -0.93 -17.82 -3.09
CA ILE A 104 -1.47 -16.90 -2.07
C ILE A 104 -1.76 -15.56 -2.72
N GLY A 105 -3.03 -15.18 -2.75
CA GLY A 105 -3.46 -13.85 -3.21
C GLY A 105 -3.63 -12.89 -2.03
N PHE A 106 -3.48 -11.59 -2.29
CA PHE A 106 -3.79 -10.54 -1.32
C PHE A 106 -4.69 -9.49 -1.95
N VAL A 107 -5.73 -9.13 -1.19
CA VAL A 107 -6.72 -8.10 -1.54
C VAL A 107 -6.98 -7.24 -0.31
N ASP A 108 -7.12 -5.92 -0.47
CA ASP A 108 -7.58 -5.05 0.62
C ASP A 108 -9.12 -5.09 0.71
N ALA A 109 -9.68 -4.91 1.90
CA ALA A 109 -11.12 -5.04 2.15
C ALA A 109 -12.00 -3.99 1.45
N ASP A 110 -11.38 -2.93 0.91
CA ASP A 110 -12.04 -1.88 0.13
C ASP A 110 -11.93 -2.11 -1.41
N ILE A 111 -11.51 -3.30 -1.83
CA ILE A 111 -11.41 -3.70 -3.24
C ILE A 111 -12.64 -4.50 -3.67
N VAL A 112 -13.12 -4.23 -4.88
CA VAL A 112 -14.11 -5.05 -5.58
C VAL A 112 -13.48 -5.63 -6.84
N VAL A 113 -13.39 -6.95 -6.88
CA VAL A 113 -12.78 -7.69 -7.98
C VAL A 113 -13.83 -8.10 -9.03
N PRO A 114 -13.52 -8.16 -10.34
CA PRO A 114 -14.40 -8.76 -11.34
C PRO A 114 -14.49 -10.29 -11.17
N SER A 115 -15.51 -10.92 -11.74
CA SER A 115 -15.75 -12.36 -11.60
C SER A 115 -14.65 -13.25 -12.19
N ASN A 116 -13.87 -12.75 -13.13
CA ASN A 116 -12.74 -13.45 -13.77
C ASN A 116 -11.37 -13.07 -13.18
N TRP A 117 -11.34 -12.31 -12.07
CA TRP A 117 -10.12 -11.76 -11.48
C TRP A 117 -9.07 -12.82 -11.18
N LEU A 118 -9.47 -13.92 -10.57
CA LEU A 118 -8.54 -14.97 -10.16
C LEU A 118 -8.03 -15.77 -11.37
N THR A 119 -8.90 -16.04 -12.34
CA THR A 119 -8.52 -16.68 -13.61
C THR A 119 -7.49 -15.85 -14.38
N ASP A 120 -7.73 -14.55 -14.51
CA ASP A 120 -6.83 -13.64 -15.22
C ASP A 120 -5.45 -13.51 -14.50
N LEU A 121 -5.44 -13.59 -13.16
CA LEU A 121 -4.18 -13.63 -12.40
C LEU A 121 -3.44 -14.95 -12.62
N PHE A 122 -4.14 -16.09 -12.71
CA PHE A 122 -3.51 -17.38 -13.02
C PHE A 122 -2.89 -17.38 -14.42
N ASP A 123 -3.56 -16.82 -15.41
CA ASP A 123 -2.99 -16.68 -16.77
C ASP A 123 -1.72 -15.81 -16.75
N ALA A 124 -1.73 -14.77 -15.94
CA ALA A 124 -0.62 -13.81 -15.88
C ALA A 124 0.58 -14.29 -15.04
N ILE A 125 0.41 -15.28 -14.12
CA ILE A 125 1.50 -15.74 -13.23
C ILE A 125 2.31 -16.90 -13.82
N ALA A 126 1.96 -17.43 -14.98
CA ALA A 126 2.50 -18.68 -15.53
C ALA A 126 4.04 -18.79 -15.47
N ASP A 127 4.75 -17.71 -15.82
CA ASP A 127 6.21 -17.66 -15.93
C ASP A 127 6.91 -16.74 -14.93
N VAL A 128 6.18 -16.25 -13.89
CA VAL A 128 6.70 -15.35 -12.85
C VAL A 128 6.36 -15.87 -11.44
N ASP A 129 6.99 -15.28 -10.43
CA ASP A 129 6.85 -15.67 -9.03
C ASP A 129 5.75 -14.86 -8.31
N GLY A 130 5.37 -13.72 -8.89
CA GLY A 130 4.28 -12.89 -8.41
C GLY A 130 3.75 -11.97 -9.49
N VAL A 131 2.42 -11.78 -9.52
CA VAL A 131 1.74 -10.91 -10.47
C VAL A 131 0.78 -9.98 -9.74
N SER A 132 0.79 -8.70 -10.09
CA SER A 132 -0.13 -7.69 -9.57
C SER A 132 -0.97 -7.12 -10.71
N GLY A 133 -2.26 -6.92 -10.46
CA GLY A 133 -3.12 -6.14 -11.33
C GLY A 133 -3.07 -4.63 -11.02
N ILE A 134 -4.02 -3.88 -11.59
CA ILE A 134 -4.19 -2.45 -11.40
C ILE A 134 -5.42 -2.19 -10.54
N ALA A 135 -5.27 -1.41 -9.48
CA ALA A 135 -6.40 -0.89 -8.72
C ALA A 135 -6.76 0.52 -9.22
N LEU A 136 -7.98 0.67 -9.73
CA LEU A 136 -8.51 1.97 -10.15
C LEU A 136 -9.34 2.56 -9.01
N PRO A 137 -8.99 3.75 -8.54
CA PRO A 137 -9.73 4.39 -7.47
C PRO A 137 -11.15 4.77 -7.94
N ASP A 138 -12.15 4.42 -7.15
CA ASP A 138 -13.52 4.93 -7.24
C ASP A 138 -13.83 5.68 -5.94
N GLY A 139 -14.40 6.87 -6.01
CA GLY A 139 -14.74 7.67 -4.85
C GLY A 139 -14.55 9.17 -5.02
N ASP A 140 -14.33 9.87 -3.91
CA ASP A 140 -14.19 11.33 -3.86
C ASP A 140 -13.04 11.82 -4.76
N VAL A 141 -13.26 12.97 -5.38
CA VAL A 141 -12.32 13.58 -6.35
C VAL A 141 -10.94 13.80 -5.76
N ALA A 142 -10.84 14.20 -4.49
CA ALA A 142 -9.55 14.39 -3.81
C ALA A 142 -8.80 13.08 -3.62
N VAL A 143 -9.51 12.01 -3.31
CA VAL A 143 -8.97 10.66 -3.14
C VAL A 143 -8.56 10.08 -4.49
N VAL A 144 -9.40 10.23 -5.53
CA VAL A 144 -9.12 9.81 -6.91
C VAL A 144 -7.86 10.49 -7.44
N ALA A 145 -7.67 11.77 -7.17
CA ALA A 145 -6.47 12.50 -7.60
C ALA A 145 -5.17 11.92 -6.97
N ARG A 146 -5.25 11.36 -5.77
CA ARG A 146 -4.12 10.82 -5.02
C ARG A 146 -3.65 9.45 -5.51
N MET A 147 -4.57 8.58 -5.93
CA MET A 147 -4.31 7.15 -6.10
C MET A 147 -3.87 6.71 -7.49
N SER A 148 -3.99 7.54 -8.50
CA SER A 148 -3.71 7.16 -9.89
C SER A 148 -2.23 6.97 -10.25
N GLY A 149 -1.31 7.03 -9.27
CA GLY A 149 0.08 6.61 -9.44
C GLY A 149 0.24 5.14 -9.87
N ALA A 150 -0.71 4.27 -9.48
CA ALA A 150 -0.73 2.86 -9.87
C ALA A 150 -0.90 2.67 -11.39
N THR A 151 -1.70 3.51 -12.05
CA THR A 151 -2.00 3.41 -13.48
C THR A 151 -0.84 3.82 -14.39
N LEU A 152 0.04 4.70 -13.92
CA LEU A 152 1.27 5.05 -14.65
C LEU A 152 2.28 3.90 -14.61
N ARG A 153 2.31 3.13 -13.52
CA ARG A 153 3.19 1.97 -13.33
C ARG A 153 2.84 0.82 -14.26
N ALA A 154 1.56 0.58 -14.52
CA ALA A 154 1.09 -0.48 -15.39
C ALA A 154 1.50 -0.34 -16.86
N ARG A 155 1.84 0.87 -17.31
CA ARG A 155 2.32 1.11 -18.69
C ARG A 155 3.79 0.75 -18.90
N GLY A 156 4.55 0.51 -17.82
CA GLY A 156 6.01 0.41 -17.88
C GLY A 156 6.61 -0.98 -17.68
N GLY A 157 5.85 -2.04 -17.42
CA GLY A 157 6.41 -3.38 -17.14
C GLY A 157 7.32 -3.40 -15.91
N SER A 158 7.14 -2.47 -14.96
CA SER A 158 7.95 -2.39 -13.77
C SER A 158 7.64 -3.53 -12.81
N ALA A 159 8.66 -4.07 -12.14
CA ALA A 159 8.55 -5.06 -11.08
C ALA A 159 7.93 -4.47 -9.78
N GLU A 160 7.10 -3.44 -9.88
CA GLU A 160 6.41 -2.83 -8.76
C GLU A 160 5.03 -3.48 -8.61
N ILE A 161 4.87 -4.28 -7.57
CA ILE A 161 3.59 -4.87 -7.18
C ILE A 161 2.86 -3.98 -6.19
N THR A 162 1.53 -4.07 -6.19
CA THR A 162 0.66 -3.45 -5.18
C THR A 162 0.05 -4.55 -4.32
N GLY A 163 0.14 -4.40 -3.00
CA GLY A 163 -0.32 -5.43 -2.06
C GLY A 163 -1.83 -5.64 -2.00
N ASN A 164 -2.62 -4.81 -2.68
CA ASN A 164 -4.08 -4.83 -2.65
C ASN A 164 -4.73 -5.58 -3.84
N ASN A 165 -3.93 -6.10 -4.77
CA ASN A 165 -4.39 -6.81 -5.96
C ASN A 165 -3.23 -7.64 -6.53
N VAL A 166 -2.88 -8.76 -5.87
CA VAL A 166 -1.67 -9.52 -6.19
C VAL A 166 -1.86 -11.01 -5.91
N LEU A 167 -1.22 -11.84 -6.74
CA LEU A 167 -1.09 -13.28 -6.56
C LEU A 167 0.40 -13.66 -6.55
N PHE A 168 0.81 -14.49 -5.59
CA PHE A 168 2.17 -15.01 -5.46
C PHE A 168 2.18 -16.53 -5.48
N ARG A 169 3.28 -17.09 -5.96
CA ARG A 169 3.64 -18.47 -5.61
C ARG A 169 4.05 -18.49 -4.14
N ARG A 170 3.57 -19.48 -3.36
CA ARG A 170 3.93 -19.62 -1.94
C ARG A 170 5.44 -19.70 -1.73
N THR A 171 6.16 -20.39 -2.60
CA THR A 171 7.62 -20.52 -2.54
C THR A 171 8.34 -19.17 -2.61
N ALA A 172 7.79 -18.19 -3.34
CA ALA A 172 8.34 -16.84 -3.37
C ALA A 172 8.17 -16.12 -2.03
N LEU A 173 7.02 -16.28 -1.38
CA LEU A 173 6.75 -15.73 -0.05
C LEU A 173 7.53 -16.45 1.06
N GLU A 174 7.83 -17.74 0.90
CA GLU A 174 8.71 -18.49 1.81
C GLU A 174 10.16 -18.00 1.71
N THR A 175 10.59 -17.62 0.50
CA THR A 175 11.92 -17.04 0.28
C THR A 175 12.03 -15.62 0.84
N VAL A 176 10.98 -14.79 0.62
CA VAL A 176 10.93 -13.39 1.06
C VAL A 176 9.51 -13.06 1.50
N GLY A 177 9.24 -13.15 2.79
CA GLY A 177 7.91 -12.87 3.34
C GLY A 177 7.67 -11.39 3.67
N PHE A 178 6.43 -11.06 4.04
CA PHE A 178 6.08 -9.75 4.57
C PHE A 178 6.79 -9.48 5.92
N GLU A 179 7.11 -8.22 6.17
CA GLU A 179 7.69 -7.77 7.44
C GLU A 179 6.59 -7.27 8.38
N GLU A 180 6.45 -7.91 9.54
CA GLU A 180 5.44 -7.58 10.54
C GLU A 180 5.50 -6.11 11.00
N LYS A 181 6.72 -5.56 11.15
CA LYS A 181 6.93 -4.19 11.63
C LYS A 181 6.63 -3.11 10.59
N SER A 182 6.41 -3.47 9.33
CA SER A 182 6.15 -2.51 8.26
C SER A 182 4.69 -2.06 8.31
N ARG A 183 4.44 -0.83 8.68
CA ARG A 183 3.09 -0.24 8.72
C ARG A 183 2.63 0.32 7.39
N LEU A 184 3.56 0.87 6.61
CA LEU A 184 3.32 1.47 5.29
C LEU A 184 4.41 1.02 4.32
N GLY A 185 4.07 0.90 3.03
CA GLY A 185 5.02 0.51 1.99
C GLY A 185 5.56 -0.92 2.11
N GLU A 186 4.86 -1.79 2.84
CA GLU A 186 5.18 -3.20 3.04
C GLU A 186 5.24 -3.98 1.73
N ASP A 187 4.36 -3.63 0.79
CA ASP A 187 4.30 -4.19 -0.56
C ASP A 187 5.51 -3.77 -1.41
N PHE A 188 5.88 -2.50 -1.35
CA PHE A 188 7.08 -2.00 -2.03
C PHE A 188 8.36 -2.65 -1.46
N ARG A 189 8.48 -2.76 -0.13
CA ARG A 189 9.61 -3.46 0.51
C ARG A 189 9.69 -4.91 0.09
N LEU A 190 8.55 -5.61 0.12
CA LEU A 190 8.47 -6.99 -0.33
C LEU A 190 8.93 -7.12 -1.79
N ALA A 191 8.39 -6.31 -2.71
CA ALA A 191 8.76 -6.33 -4.11
C ALA A 191 10.27 -6.12 -4.33
N LYS A 192 10.86 -5.12 -3.65
CA LYS A 192 12.31 -4.84 -3.76
C LYS A 192 13.17 -5.98 -3.24
N ARG A 193 12.77 -6.62 -2.14
CA ARG A 193 13.49 -7.78 -1.59
C ARG A 193 13.34 -9.01 -2.48
N MET A 194 12.17 -9.26 -3.03
CA MET A 194 11.94 -10.35 -3.98
C MET A 194 12.81 -10.20 -5.22
N VAL A 195 12.85 -9.00 -5.84
CA VAL A 195 13.72 -8.73 -6.99
C VAL A 195 15.21 -8.91 -6.64
N ARG A 196 15.65 -8.47 -5.46
CA ARG A 196 17.04 -8.70 -4.98
C ARG A 196 17.34 -10.19 -4.77
N ALA A 197 16.35 -11.00 -4.43
CA ALA A 197 16.45 -12.45 -4.32
C ALA A 197 16.40 -13.18 -5.67
N GLY A 198 16.30 -12.45 -6.80
CA GLY A 198 16.23 -13.02 -8.15
C GLY A 198 14.85 -13.50 -8.56
N LEU A 199 13.79 -13.20 -7.78
CA LEU A 199 12.41 -13.54 -8.10
C LEU A 199 11.85 -12.60 -9.17
N ARG A 200 11.02 -13.16 -10.05
CA ARG A 200 10.41 -12.44 -11.17
C ARG A 200 9.01 -11.95 -10.79
N LEU A 201 8.81 -10.66 -10.88
CA LEU A 201 7.53 -10.01 -10.62
C LEU A 201 7.00 -9.31 -11.89
N ARG A 202 5.68 -9.31 -12.04
CA ARG A 202 5.00 -8.65 -13.16
C ARG A 202 3.82 -7.84 -12.70
N THR A 203 3.64 -6.65 -13.28
CA THR A 203 2.38 -5.91 -13.21
C THR A 203 1.65 -6.06 -14.54
N THR A 204 0.39 -6.47 -14.51
CA THR A 204 -0.43 -6.68 -15.71
C THR A 204 -1.56 -5.65 -15.79
N GLY A 205 -1.81 -5.14 -17.00
CA GLY A 205 -2.97 -4.30 -17.30
C GLY A 205 -4.25 -5.09 -17.61
N ALA A 206 -4.18 -6.42 -17.71
CA ALA A 206 -5.33 -7.27 -17.96
C ALA A 206 -6.26 -7.36 -16.74
N VAL A 207 -5.69 -7.26 -15.53
CA VAL A 207 -6.42 -7.39 -14.26
C VAL A 207 -6.67 -6.01 -13.67
N ILE A 208 -7.90 -5.53 -13.73
CA ILE A 208 -8.31 -4.23 -13.20
C ILE A 208 -9.37 -4.43 -12.13
N VAL A 209 -9.15 -3.85 -10.96
CA VAL A 209 -10.08 -3.89 -9.82
C VAL A 209 -10.53 -2.49 -9.43
N GLU A 210 -11.71 -2.38 -8.82
CA GLU A 210 -12.20 -1.13 -8.24
C GLU A 210 -11.70 -0.99 -6.80
N HIS A 211 -11.08 0.15 -6.49
CA HIS A 211 -10.63 0.49 -5.15
C HIS A 211 -11.54 1.59 -4.58
N ARG A 212 -12.36 1.22 -3.61
CA ARG A 212 -13.34 2.12 -2.98
C ARG A 212 -12.79 2.72 -1.70
N GLU A 213 -12.11 3.82 -1.84
CA GLU A 213 -11.54 4.51 -0.69
C GLU A 213 -12.51 5.54 -0.12
N ALA A 214 -13.24 5.17 0.93
CA ALA A 214 -14.21 6.02 1.63
C ALA A 214 -13.61 6.82 2.80
N LYS A 215 -12.29 7.05 2.83
CA LYS A 215 -11.64 7.74 3.95
C LYS A 215 -12.06 9.21 4.05
N PRO A 216 -12.48 9.68 5.25
CA PRO A 216 -12.72 11.10 5.49
C PRO A 216 -11.47 11.92 5.14
N TYR A 217 -11.65 13.15 4.64
CA TYR A 217 -10.57 14.03 4.21
C TYR A 217 -9.46 14.22 5.28
N ARG A 218 -9.86 14.35 6.57
CA ARG A 218 -8.92 14.44 7.69
C ARG A 218 -8.02 13.21 7.79
N ARG A 219 -8.56 12.01 7.61
CA ARG A 219 -7.79 10.76 7.60
C ARG A 219 -6.85 10.70 6.40
N ALA A 220 -7.32 11.16 5.23
CA ALA A 220 -6.50 11.28 4.03
C ALA A 220 -5.29 12.19 4.25
N PHE A 221 -5.47 13.32 4.94
CA PHE A 221 -4.40 14.25 5.28
C PHE A 221 -3.34 13.60 6.18
N LEU A 222 -3.74 12.97 7.28
CA LEU A 222 -2.82 12.27 8.18
C LEU A 222 -2.07 11.14 7.47
N TRP A 223 -2.79 10.37 6.65
CA TRP A 223 -2.19 9.30 5.87
C TRP A 223 -1.16 9.81 4.85
N MET A 224 -1.36 10.97 4.23
CA MET A 224 -0.39 11.58 3.33
C MET A 224 0.88 12.02 4.09
N TRP A 225 0.72 12.58 5.28
CA TRP A 225 1.84 12.90 6.16
C TRP A 225 2.65 11.66 6.54
N GLU A 226 1.99 10.62 7.04
CA GLU A 226 2.62 9.36 7.44
C GLU A 226 3.27 8.65 6.25
N SER A 227 2.61 8.64 5.09
CA SER A 227 3.17 8.09 3.85
C SER A 227 4.42 8.85 3.39
N GLY A 228 4.45 10.17 3.59
CA GLY A 228 5.64 10.97 3.34
C GLY A 228 6.79 10.59 4.26
N LEU A 229 6.53 10.47 5.56
CA LEU A 229 7.51 10.07 6.56
C LEU A 229 8.12 8.69 6.25
N ASP A 230 7.28 7.69 6.04
CA ASP A 230 7.73 6.31 5.80
C ASP A 230 8.45 6.16 4.46
N ALA A 231 7.96 6.83 3.43
CA ALA A 231 8.55 6.76 2.11
C ALA A 231 10.01 7.24 2.06
N SER A 232 10.45 8.06 3.01
CA SER A 232 11.85 8.50 3.14
C SER A 232 12.76 7.37 3.60
N SER A 233 12.27 6.47 4.45
CA SER A 233 13.04 5.29 4.89
C SER A 233 13.41 4.37 3.72
N LEU A 234 12.53 4.26 2.73
CA LEU A 234 12.75 3.44 1.53
C LEU A 234 13.94 3.92 0.68
N LEU A 235 14.20 5.24 0.65
CA LEU A 235 15.36 5.80 -0.03
C LEU A 235 16.66 5.29 0.61
N PHE A 236 16.75 5.30 1.93
CA PHE A 236 17.94 4.87 2.68
C PHE A 236 18.08 3.34 2.69
N GLU A 237 16.98 2.61 2.76
CA GLU A 237 16.98 1.15 2.79
C GLU A 237 17.36 0.53 1.43
N PHE A 238 16.88 1.11 0.34
CA PHE A 238 17.05 0.54 -1.01
C PHE A 238 17.97 1.33 -1.92
N GLY A 239 18.41 2.54 -1.54
CA GLY A 239 19.26 3.40 -2.36
C GLY A 239 18.57 3.89 -3.66
N ALA A 240 17.26 3.72 -3.77
CA ALA A 240 16.50 4.03 -4.98
C ALA A 240 15.86 5.41 -4.88
N ILE A 241 16.35 6.39 -5.64
CA ILE A 241 15.72 7.71 -5.77
C ILE A 241 14.53 7.60 -6.71
N ARG A 242 13.35 7.97 -6.23
CA ARG A 242 12.10 7.98 -7.02
C ARG A 242 11.73 9.41 -7.38
N LEU A 243 10.87 9.60 -8.40
CA LEU A 243 10.40 10.93 -8.79
C LEU A 243 9.78 11.73 -7.62
N PRO A 244 8.98 11.15 -6.69
CA PRO A 244 8.53 11.88 -5.50
C PRO A 244 9.67 12.30 -4.55
N ASP A 245 10.80 11.59 -4.53
CA ASP A 245 11.98 11.94 -3.72
C ASP A 245 12.65 13.19 -4.28
N THR A 246 12.86 13.24 -5.60
CA THR A 246 13.45 14.42 -6.27
C THR A 246 12.55 15.64 -6.15
N ALA A 247 11.22 15.46 -6.26
CA ALA A 247 10.26 16.54 -6.08
C ALA A 247 10.29 17.09 -4.65
N ALA A 248 10.34 16.23 -3.62
CA ALA A 248 10.40 16.65 -2.22
C ALA A 248 11.73 17.33 -1.88
N LEU A 249 12.86 16.80 -2.37
CA LEU A 249 14.18 17.42 -2.18
C LEU A 249 14.24 18.79 -2.86
N GLY A 250 13.76 18.90 -4.10
CA GLY A 250 13.69 20.17 -4.83
C GLY A 250 12.81 21.20 -4.13
N TRP A 251 11.64 20.76 -3.65
CA TRP A 251 10.73 21.60 -2.86
C TRP A 251 11.39 22.08 -1.56
N ALA A 252 12.00 21.18 -0.80
CA ALA A 252 12.69 21.52 0.45
C ALA A 252 13.83 22.51 0.21
N ALA A 253 14.62 22.32 -0.86
CA ALA A 253 15.67 23.26 -1.24
C ALA A 253 15.11 24.66 -1.54
N VAL A 254 14.03 24.75 -2.31
CA VAL A 254 13.36 26.03 -2.62
C VAL A 254 12.88 26.71 -1.34
N VAL A 255 12.23 25.98 -0.43
CA VAL A 255 11.73 26.53 0.83
C VAL A 255 12.88 27.01 1.73
N VAL A 256 13.93 26.21 1.88
CA VAL A 256 15.10 26.56 2.71
C VAL A 256 15.84 27.77 2.15
N VAL A 257 16.08 27.81 0.83
CA VAL A 257 16.78 28.92 0.19
C VAL A 257 15.97 30.21 0.27
N SER A 258 14.67 30.18 0.02
CA SER A 258 13.82 31.37 0.14
C SER A 258 13.72 31.88 1.59
N ALA A 259 13.64 30.98 2.57
CA ALA A 259 13.68 31.35 3.99
C ALA A 259 15.01 31.98 4.37
N TRP A 260 16.14 31.43 3.91
CA TRP A 260 17.46 31.99 4.13
C TRP A 260 17.61 33.39 3.49
N LEU A 261 17.15 33.58 2.24
CA LEU A 261 17.15 34.88 1.56
C LEU A 261 16.32 35.93 2.32
N ALA A 262 15.21 35.52 2.93
CA ALA A 262 14.42 36.40 3.79
C ALA A 262 15.17 36.78 5.08
N VAL A 263 15.89 35.82 5.71
CA VAL A 263 16.70 36.10 6.92
C VAL A 263 17.83 37.08 6.65
N VAL A 264 18.50 36.98 5.49
CA VAL A 264 19.57 37.91 5.12
C VAL A 264 19.04 39.22 4.51
N GLY A 265 17.71 39.40 4.43
CA GLY A 265 17.07 40.61 3.94
C GLY A 265 17.11 40.80 2.41
N ALA A 266 17.45 39.75 1.65
CA ALA A 266 17.49 39.80 0.20
C ALA A 266 16.08 39.79 -0.44
N ILE A 267 15.09 39.16 0.24
CA ILE A 267 13.67 39.18 -0.12
C ILE A 267 12.82 39.40 1.14
N SER A 268 11.56 39.81 0.99
CA SER A 268 10.65 39.89 2.13
C SER A 268 10.21 38.48 2.61
N VAL A 269 9.77 38.39 3.85
CA VAL A 269 9.17 37.16 4.39
C VAL A 269 7.93 36.76 3.56
N PHE A 270 7.17 37.73 3.07
CA PHE A 270 6.00 37.48 2.20
C PHE A 270 6.41 36.88 0.87
N ASP A 271 7.52 37.33 0.25
CA ASP A 271 8.04 36.75 -0.97
C ASP A 271 8.51 35.30 -0.76
N ALA A 272 9.19 35.03 0.35
CA ALA A 272 9.63 33.68 0.71
C ALA A 272 8.43 32.73 0.88
N LEU A 273 7.36 33.16 1.56
CA LEU A 273 6.12 32.39 1.70
C LEU A 273 5.43 32.17 0.35
N ALA A 274 5.38 33.22 -0.50
CA ALA A 274 4.79 33.13 -1.83
C ALA A 274 5.53 32.10 -2.71
N VAL A 275 6.86 32.09 -2.67
CA VAL A 275 7.69 31.09 -3.38
C VAL A 275 7.40 29.68 -2.90
N GLY A 276 7.29 29.44 -1.58
CA GLY A 276 6.95 28.14 -1.03
C GLY A 276 5.55 27.67 -1.46
N LEU A 277 4.56 28.56 -1.45
CA LEU A 277 3.20 28.26 -1.91
C LEU A 277 3.17 27.95 -3.41
N LEU A 278 3.87 28.72 -4.23
CA LEU A 278 3.97 28.49 -5.68
C LEU A 278 4.64 27.15 -5.99
N ALA A 279 5.73 26.82 -5.30
CA ALA A 279 6.40 25.53 -5.47
C ALA A 279 5.48 24.35 -5.12
N THR A 280 4.75 24.45 -4.00
CA THR A 280 3.76 23.43 -3.60
C THR A 280 2.66 23.30 -4.66
N SER A 281 2.14 24.43 -5.16
CA SER A 281 1.09 24.46 -6.17
C SER A 281 1.55 23.84 -7.50
N ALA A 282 2.78 24.13 -7.92
CA ALA A 282 3.33 23.55 -9.14
C ALA A 282 3.44 22.01 -9.06
N ILE A 283 3.90 21.49 -7.93
CA ILE A 283 3.97 20.05 -7.69
C ILE A 283 2.56 19.45 -7.65
N ASP A 284 1.61 20.09 -6.97
CA ASP A 284 0.24 19.62 -6.89
C ASP A 284 -0.43 19.54 -8.26
N VAL A 285 -0.32 20.62 -9.04
CA VAL A 285 -0.83 20.65 -10.43
C VAL A 285 -0.20 19.54 -11.28
N ALA A 286 1.12 19.34 -11.18
CA ALA A 286 1.81 18.28 -11.92
C ALA A 286 1.33 16.89 -11.48
N MET A 287 1.16 16.66 -10.18
CA MET A 287 0.63 15.39 -9.65
C MET A 287 -0.79 15.13 -10.09
N VAL A 288 -1.67 16.11 -10.03
CA VAL A 288 -3.06 15.99 -10.48
C VAL A 288 -3.14 15.82 -11.99
N TRP A 289 -2.35 16.60 -12.76
CA TRP A 289 -2.31 16.52 -14.22
C TRP A 289 -1.91 15.13 -14.73
N THR A 290 -0.83 14.55 -14.21
CA THR A 290 -0.38 13.22 -14.62
C THR A 290 -1.43 12.14 -14.37
N ARG A 291 -2.27 12.34 -13.38
CA ARG A 291 -3.36 11.42 -13.02
C ARG A 291 -4.59 11.55 -13.94
N PHE A 292 -4.90 12.77 -14.38
CA PHE A 292 -5.99 13.01 -15.34
C PHE A 292 -5.68 12.56 -16.76
N LEU A 293 -4.39 12.47 -17.15
CA LEU A 293 -4.00 11.86 -18.43
C LEU A 293 -4.43 10.40 -18.56
N VAL A 294 -4.63 9.73 -17.44
CA VAL A 294 -5.06 8.33 -17.42
C VAL A 294 -6.58 8.17 -17.41
N ARG A 295 -7.30 9.09 -16.76
CA ARG A 295 -8.78 9.09 -16.67
C ARG A 295 -9.30 10.53 -16.76
N PRO A 296 -9.49 11.09 -17.95
CA PRO A 296 -9.90 12.48 -18.10
C PRO A 296 -11.32 12.70 -17.56
N ARG A 297 -11.44 13.55 -16.54
CA ARG A 297 -12.70 14.11 -16.03
C ARG A 297 -12.56 15.62 -15.89
N PRO A 298 -12.49 16.36 -17.02
CA PRO A 298 -12.09 17.77 -17.03
C PRO A 298 -12.96 18.68 -16.15
N ALA A 299 -14.26 18.40 -16.00
CA ALA A 299 -15.17 19.17 -15.17
C ALA A 299 -14.80 19.14 -13.65
N ARG A 300 -14.04 18.16 -13.20
CA ARG A 300 -13.65 18.00 -11.80
C ARG A 300 -12.18 18.35 -11.54
N TRP A 301 -11.44 18.75 -12.57
CA TRP A 301 -10.01 19.01 -12.45
C TRP A 301 -9.69 20.13 -11.46
N PHE A 302 -10.38 21.27 -11.55
CA PHE A 302 -10.17 22.40 -10.62
C PHE A 302 -10.45 22.01 -9.16
N ALA A 303 -11.56 21.30 -8.92
CA ALA A 303 -11.88 20.81 -7.59
C ALA A 303 -10.79 19.84 -7.07
N ALA A 304 -10.27 18.96 -7.93
CA ALA A 304 -9.21 18.05 -7.57
C ALA A 304 -7.92 18.79 -7.19
N VAL A 305 -7.49 19.81 -7.92
CA VAL A 305 -6.30 20.64 -7.57
C VAL A 305 -6.51 21.30 -6.22
N ILE A 306 -7.63 21.99 -6.00
CA ILE A 306 -7.90 22.72 -4.76
C ILE A 306 -7.93 21.77 -3.55
N LEU A 307 -8.67 20.65 -3.67
CA LEU A 307 -8.84 19.69 -2.58
C LEU A 307 -7.60 18.84 -2.32
N ASN A 308 -6.77 18.60 -3.34
CA ASN A 308 -5.54 17.83 -3.19
C ASN A 308 -4.38 18.65 -2.64
N TRP A 309 -4.41 19.97 -2.76
CA TRP A 309 -3.30 20.85 -2.37
C TRP A 309 -2.84 20.66 -0.91
N PRO A 310 -3.73 20.65 0.12
CA PRO A 310 -3.30 20.37 1.49
C PRO A 310 -2.72 18.95 1.67
N LEU A 311 -3.20 17.98 0.88
CA LEU A 311 -2.70 16.60 0.89
C LEU A 311 -1.28 16.54 0.31
N THR A 312 -1.02 17.26 -0.77
CA THR A 312 0.32 17.42 -1.36
C THR A 312 1.27 18.08 -0.39
N ALA A 313 0.86 19.18 0.26
CA ALA A 313 1.64 19.85 1.28
C ALA A 313 1.98 18.89 2.44
N ALA A 314 0.98 18.18 2.99
CA ALA A 314 1.21 17.21 4.05
C ALA A 314 2.23 16.13 3.66
N TYR A 315 2.14 15.62 2.43
CA TYR A 315 3.09 14.63 1.91
C TYR A 315 4.52 15.20 1.80
N LEU A 316 4.70 16.40 1.25
CA LEU A 316 6.01 17.03 1.08
C LEU A 316 6.67 17.33 2.43
N PHE A 317 5.91 17.90 3.38
CA PHE A 317 6.39 18.12 4.74
C PHE A 317 6.74 16.80 5.45
N GLY A 318 5.87 15.80 5.39
CA GLY A 318 6.13 14.48 5.96
C GLY A 318 7.39 13.85 5.39
N ARG A 319 7.57 13.95 4.07
CA ARG A 319 8.75 13.39 3.40
C ARG A 319 10.04 14.12 3.80
N THR A 320 10.01 15.44 3.89
CA THR A 320 11.16 16.24 4.36
C THR A 320 11.51 15.90 5.81
N ALA A 321 10.51 15.82 6.69
CA ALA A 321 10.71 15.40 8.08
C ALA A 321 11.29 13.99 8.19
N GLY A 322 10.81 13.06 7.37
CA GLY A 322 11.33 11.69 7.28
C GLY A 322 12.79 11.64 6.82
N LEU A 323 13.16 12.43 5.81
CA LEU A 323 14.56 12.54 5.36
C LEU A 323 15.48 13.08 6.47
N VAL A 324 15.07 14.13 7.17
CA VAL A 324 15.81 14.68 8.31
C VAL A 324 15.96 13.63 9.40
N LYS A 325 14.88 12.92 9.77
CA LYS A 325 14.93 11.85 10.75
C LYS A 325 15.93 10.75 10.36
N CYS A 326 15.85 10.25 9.14
CA CYS A 326 16.78 9.21 8.66
C CYS A 326 18.25 9.67 8.69
N LEU A 327 18.53 10.94 8.34
CA LEU A 327 19.88 11.49 8.41
C LEU A 327 20.38 11.60 9.86
N LEU A 328 19.53 12.00 10.81
CA LEU A 328 19.85 12.03 12.23
C LEU A 328 20.11 10.63 12.80
N ASP A 329 19.28 9.64 12.41
CA ASP A 329 19.45 8.26 12.81
C ASP A 329 20.78 7.67 12.29
N LEU A 330 21.14 7.96 11.04
CA LEU A 330 22.46 7.60 10.48
C LEU A 330 23.61 8.27 11.23
N GLY A 331 23.48 9.56 11.56
CA GLY A 331 24.44 10.29 12.36
C GLY A 331 24.66 9.66 13.74
N THR A 332 23.60 9.26 14.42
CA THR A 332 23.69 8.59 15.73
C THR A 332 24.33 7.21 15.64
N VAL A 333 24.04 6.44 14.60
CA VAL A 333 24.70 5.14 14.35
C VAL A 333 26.19 5.34 14.05
N PHE A 334 26.53 6.33 13.24
CA PHE A 334 27.92 6.67 12.91
C PHE A 334 28.71 7.08 14.16
N VAL A 335 28.15 7.96 15.00
CA VAL A 335 28.75 8.41 16.26
C VAL A 335 28.96 7.23 17.23
N LYS A 336 27.97 6.36 17.41
CA LYS A 336 28.09 5.15 18.23
C LYS A 336 29.17 4.20 17.70
N LYS A 337 29.28 4.04 16.39
CA LYS A 337 30.27 3.15 15.75
C LYS A 337 31.69 3.72 15.78
N THR A 338 31.82 5.05 15.73
CA THR A 338 33.13 5.74 15.67
C THR A 338 33.66 6.09 17.07
N PHE A 339 32.77 6.41 18.02
CA PHE A 339 33.13 6.92 19.33
C PHE A 339 32.61 6.05 20.49
N GLY A 340 31.79 5.03 20.24
CA GLY A 340 31.38 4.05 21.22
C GLY A 340 32.58 3.17 21.56
N ARG A 341 33.35 3.56 22.57
CA ARG A 341 34.36 2.70 23.16
C ARG A 341 33.70 1.48 23.74
N SER A 342 34.22 0.30 23.37
CA SER A 342 34.08 -0.89 24.19
C SER A 342 34.46 -0.54 25.62
N GLU A 343 33.48 -0.52 26.53
CA GLU A 343 33.81 -0.68 27.94
C GLU A 343 34.24 -2.12 28.18
N PRO A 344 35.24 -2.34 29.03
CA PRO A 344 35.93 -3.61 29.24
C PRO A 344 35.06 -4.70 29.85
#